data_1ceb1fa0af634203c887816421ca7bb6
#
_entry.id   1ceb1fa0af634203c887816421ca7bb6
#
_cell.length_a   1.000
_cell.length_b   1.000
_cell.length_c   1.000
_cell.angle_alpha   90.00
_cell.angle_beta   90.00
_cell.angle_gamma   90.00
#
_symmetry.space_group_name_H-M   'P 1'
#
loop_
_entity.id
_entity.type
_entity.pdbx_description
1 polymer ?
#
loop_
_entity_poly.entity_id
_entity_poly.type
_entity_poly.pdbx_seq_one_letter_code
_entity_poly.pdbx_strand_id
1 'polypeptide(L)'
;MHLLILLIDERPEEVTDIREAIEGPNVEVIHSTFDELPEHHKRVSEMVISRAKRLVEHGKDVMILLDSITRLSRAYNLIVPPSGRTLSGGLDPAALYSPKRFFGAARNMREGGSLTILATALVDTGSKMDDVVYEEFKGTGNMELMLDRKLQE
;
A
#
# COMPACT_ATOMS: atom_id res chain seq x y z
N MET A 1 -5.98 18.87 -4.38
CA MET A 1 -5.26 17.59 -4.18
C MET A 1 -6.22 16.43 -4.43
N HIS A 2 -5.78 15.42 -5.16
CA HIS A 2 -6.52 14.16 -5.33
C HIS A 2 -6.07 13.14 -4.29
N LEU A 3 -7.03 12.49 -3.65
CA LEU A 3 -6.76 11.46 -2.66
C LEU A 3 -7.27 10.11 -3.18
N LEU A 4 -6.37 9.16 -3.35
CA LEU A 4 -6.69 7.79 -3.71
C LEU A 4 -6.45 6.91 -2.48
N ILE A 5 -7.49 6.25 -2.00
CA ILE A 5 -7.38 5.37 -0.84
C ILE A 5 -7.47 3.94 -1.33
N LEU A 6 -6.39 3.19 -1.12
CA LEU A 6 -6.30 1.80 -1.53
C LEU A 6 -6.32 0.89 -0.30
N LEU A 7 -7.39 0.11 -0.20
CA LEU A 7 -7.60 -0.84 0.89
C LEU A 7 -7.38 -2.25 0.36
N ILE A 8 -6.39 -2.93 0.91
CA ILE A 8 -6.01 -4.29 0.50
C ILE A 8 -6.29 -5.26 1.64
N ASP A 9 -7.04 -6.31 1.32
CA ASP A 9 -7.33 -7.40 2.26
C ASP A 9 -8.16 -6.96 3.47
N GLU A 10 -8.96 -5.90 3.30
CA GLU A 10 -9.85 -5.41 4.33
C GLU A 10 -11.21 -6.13 4.29
N ARG A 11 -11.97 -6.01 5.36
CA ARG A 11 -13.33 -6.55 5.43
C ARG A 11 -14.28 -5.64 4.64
N PRO A 12 -15.28 -6.20 3.91
CA PRO A 12 -16.20 -5.38 3.13
C PRO A 12 -16.93 -4.31 3.94
N GLU A 13 -17.29 -4.58 5.19
CA GLU A 13 -17.95 -3.61 6.07
C GLU A 13 -17.05 -2.44 6.43
N GLU A 14 -15.75 -2.68 6.62
CA GLU A 14 -14.78 -1.62 6.89
C GLU A 14 -14.58 -0.72 5.66
N VAL A 15 -14.60 -1.30 4.47
CA VAL A 15 -14.55 -0.55 3.21
C VAL A 15 -15.76 0.37 3.08
N THR A 16 -16.95 -0.13 3.38
CA THR A 16 -18.19 0.64 3.33
C THR A 16 -18.14 1.82 4.30
N ASP A 17 -17.69 1.58 5.53
CA ASP A 17 -17.59 2.61 6.56
C ASP A 17 -16.64 3.74 6.14
N ILE A 18 -15.47 3.40 5.60
CA ILE A 18 -14.51 4.38 5.14
C ILE A 18 -15.06 5.17 3.96
N ARG A 19 -15.69 4.48 3.00
CA ARG A 19 -16.27 5.13 1.82
C ARG A 19 -17.36 6.14 2.21
N GLU A 20 -18.23 5.79 3.16
CA GLU A 20 -19.27 6.68 3.64
C GLU A 20 -18.72 7.87 4.43
N ALA A 21 -17.63 7.66 5.20
CA ALA A 21 -17.06 8.68 6.07
C ALA A 21 -16.31 9.78 5.30
N ILE A 22 -15.70 9.45 4.16
CA ILE A 22 -14.72 10.35 3.51
C ILE A 22 -15.00 10.60 2.03
N GLU A 23 -16.16 10.25 1.54
CA GLU A 23 -16.53 10.47 0.14
C GLU A 23 -16.56 11.95 -0.22
N GLY A 24 -15.95 12.29 -1.35
CA GLY A 24 -15.89 13.68 -1.84
C GLY A 24 -15.46 13.71 -3.31
N PRO A 25 -15.53 14.90 -3.96
CA PRO A 25 -15.27 15.00 -5.40
C PRO A 25 -13.85 14.65 -5.84
N ASN A 26 -12.87 14.80 -4.94
CA ASN A 26 -11.47 14.49 -5.22
C ASN A 26 -10.96 13.31 -4.39
N VAL A 27 -11.85 12.49 -3.87
CA VAL A 27 -11.51 11.31 -3.07
C VAL A 27 -12.08 10.08 -3.73
N GLU A 28 -11.21 9.10 -4.00
CA GLU A 28 -11.61 7.80 -4.53
C GLU A 28 -11.17 6.71 -3.57
N VAL A 29 -12.08 5.82 -3.21
CA VAL A 29 -11.79 4.64 -2.40
C VAL A 29 -11.78 3.44 -3.31
N ILE A 30 -10.64 2.78 -3.41
CA ILE A 30 -10.44 1.59 -4.22
C ILE A 30 -10.08 0.45 -3.27
N HIS A 31 -10.69 -0.70 -3.47
CA HIS A 31 -10.53 -1.79 -2.53
C HIS A 31 -10.35 -3.13 -3.23
N SER A 32 -9.70 -4.03 -2.51
CA SER A 32 -9.67 -5.45 -2.82
C SER A 32 -9.81 -6.17 -1.48
N THR A 33 -10.98 -6.74 -1.23
CA THR A 33 -11.34 -7.30 0.08
C THR A 33 -10.68 -8.66 0.33
N PHE A 34 -10.75 -9.14 1.57
CA PHE A 34 -10.03 -10.34 2.00
C PHE A 34 -10.49 -11.61 1.25
N ASP A 35 -11.71 -11.63 0.75
CA ASP A 35 -12.27 -12.75 -0.02
C ASP A 35 -11.85 -12.76 -1.50
N GLU A 36 -11.11 -11.73 -1.94
CA GLU A 36 -10.57 -11.67 -3.28
C GLU A 36 -9.27 -12.49 -3.40
N LEU A 37 -8.97 -12.96 -4.61
CA LEU A 37 -7.72 -13.67 -4.87
C LEU A 37 -6.51 -12.72 -4.82
N PRO A 38 -5.30 -13.24 -4.48
CA PRO A 38 -4.09 -12.42 -4.47
C PRO A 38 -3.82 -11.69 -5.80
N GLU A 39 -4.15 -12.31 -6.92
CA GLU A 39 -4.01 -11.70 -8.25
C GLU A 39 -4.87 -10.45 -8.40
N HIS A 40 -6.02 -10.40 -7.74
CA HIS A 40 -6.88 -9.23 -7.74
C HIS A 40 -6.24 -8.09 -6.94
N HIS A 41 -5.65 -8.38 -5.79
CA HIS A 41 -4.91 -7.39 -5.00
C HIS A 41 -3.77 -6.77 -5.82
N LYS A 42 -3.04 -7.59 -6.55
CA LYS A 42 -1.97 -7.14 -7.45
C LYS A 42 -2.53 -6.21 -8.53
N ARG A 43 -3.58 -6.64 -9.22
CA ARG A 43 -4.17 -5.87 -10.33
C ARG A 43 -4.69 -4.52 -9.87
N VAL A 44 -5.35 -4.48 -8.74
CA VAL A 44 -5.91 -3.24 -8.18
C VAL A 44 -4.78 -2.27 -7.81
N SER A 45 -3.71 -2.75 -7.19
CA SER A 45 -2.57 -1.90 -6.83
C SER A 45 -1.88 -1.31 -8.06
N GLU A 46 -1.69 -2.11 -9.12
CA GLU A 46 -1.11 -1.63 -10.38
C GLU A 46 -2.00 -0.58 -11.06
N MET A 47 -3.31 -0.79 -11.03
CA MET A 47 -4.28 0.16 -11.57
C MET A 47 -4.23 1.51 -10.84
N VAL A 48 -4.13 1.49 -9.51
CA VAL A 48 -4.06 2.72 -8.70
C VAL A 48 -2.80 3.51 -9.03
N ILE A 49 -1.65 2.86 -9.12
CA ILE A 49 -0.39 3.53 -9.44
C ILE A 49 -0.42 4.14 -10.85
N SER A 50 -1.00 3.43 -11.82
CA SER A 50 -1.16 3.93 -13.18
C SER A 50 -2.06 5.15 -13.24
N ARG A 51 -3.18 5.12 -12.52
CA ARG A 51 -4.10 6.26 -12.42
C ARG A 51 -3.43 7.47 -11.77
N ALA A 52 -2.71 7.24 -10.67
CA ALA A 52 -1.99 8.30 -9.98
C ALA A 52 -0.95 8.96 -10.89
N LYS A 53 -0.19 8.19 -11.62
CA LYS A 53 0.81 8.70 -12.56
C LYS A 53 0.18 9.58 -13.65
N ARG A 54 -0.97 9.19 -14.19
CA ARG A 54 -1.70 9.99 -15.18
C ARG A 54 -2.17 11.32 -14.60
N LEU A 55 -2.69 11.32 -13.38
CA LEU A 55 -3.12 12.54 -12.70
C LEU A 55 -1.93 13.49 -12.47
N VAL A 56 -0.79 12.96 -12.06
CA VAL A 56 0.44 13.75 -11.88
C VAL A 56 0.91 14.33 -13.20
N GLU A 57 0.87 13.57 -14.28
CA GLU A 57 1.24 14.04 -15.63
C GLU A 57 0.36 15.20 -16.09
N HIS A 58 -0.87 15.29 -15.58
CA HIS A 58 -1.80 16.40 -15.84
C HIS A 58 -1.61 17.56 -14.83
N GLY A 59 -0.54 17.57 -14.09
CA GLY A 59 -0.21 18.63 -13.16
C GLY A 59 -0.93 18.57 -11.82
N LYS A 60 -1.55 17.44 -11.49
CA LYS A 60 -2.29 17.28 -10.23
C LYS A 60 -1.35 16.85 -9.10
N ASP A 61 -1.68 17.31 -7.89
CA ASP A 61 -1.06 16.77 -6.68
C ASP A 61 -1.92 15.61 -6.18
N VAL A 62 -1.29 14.46 -6.04
CA VAL A 62 -1.97 13.20 -5.71
C VAL A 62 -1.37 12.62 -4.45
N MET A 63 -2.24 12.16 -3.54
CA MET A 63 -1.83 11.36 -2.39
C MET A 63 -2.50 9.98 -2.49
N ILE A 64 -1.70 8.94 -2.29
CA ILE A 64 -2.20 7.57 -2.14
C ILE A 64 -2.07 7.19 -0.67
N LEU A 65 -3.18 6.76 -0.08
CA LEU A 65 -3.18 6.09 1.22
C LEU A 65 -3.31 4.60 0.96
N LEU A 66 -2.30 3.84 1.32
CA LEU A 66 -2.30 2.38 1.16
C LEU A 66 -2.43 1.70 2.53
N ASP A 67 -3.50 1.00 2.74
CA ASP A 67 -3.70 0.19 3.93
C ASP A 67 -3.88 -1.27 3.49
N SER A 68 -2.87 -2.09 3.55
CA SER A 68 -1.54 -1.85 4.09
C SER A 68 -0.47 -2.41 3.14
N ILE A 69 0.75 -1.93 3.27
CA ILE A 69 1.89 -2.45 2.51
C ILE A 69 2.20 -3.90 2.94
N THR A 70 1.95 -4.23 4.19
CA THR A 70 2.14 -5.58 4.73
C THR A 70 1.25 -6.59 4.01
N ARG A 71 -0.02 -6.29 3.87
CA ARG A 71 -0.99 -7.19 3.20
C ARG A 71 -0.72 -7.28 1.71
N LEU A 72 -0.33 -6.19 1.08
CA LEU A 72 0.06 -6.20 -0.33
C LEU A 72 1.28 -7.10 -0.55
N SER A 73 2.29 -7.01 0.32
CA SER A 73 3.49 -7.85 0.26
C SER A 73 3.16 -9.33 0.46
N ARG A 74 2.25 -9.66 1.37
CA ARG A 74 1.76 -11.04 1.56
C ARG A 74 1.09 -11.57 0.29
N ALA A 75 0.28 -10.74 -0.38
CA ALA A 75 -0.39 -11.13 -1.62
C ALA A 75 0.62 -11.43 -2.72
N TYR A 76 1.62 -10.58 -2.90
CA TYR A 76 2.68 -10.82 -3.86
C TYR A 76 3.48 -12.09 -3.53
N ASN A 77 3.69 -12.39 -2.24
CA ASN A 77 4.39 -13.60 -1.82
C ASN A 77 3.67 -14.88 -2.23
N LEU A 78 2.35 -14.81 -2.39
CA LEU A 78 1.55 -15.97 -2.82
C LEU A 78 1.60 -16.19 -4.33
N ILE A 79 1.88 -15.18 -5.13
CA ILE A 79 1.76 -15.24 -6.59
C ILE A 79 3.09 -15.17 -7.33
N VAL A 80 4.17 -14.65 -6.71
CA VAL A 80 5.47 -14.60 -7.39
C VAL A 80 6.10 -15.99 -7.44
N PRO A 81 6.79 -16.33 -8.55
CA PRO A 81 7.55 -17.58 -8.61
C PRO A 81 8.65 -17.58 -7.55
N PRO A 82 8.88 -18.72 -6.87
CA PRO A 82 9.94 -18.80 -5.87
C PRO A 82 11.30 -18.47 -6.47
N SER A 83 12.08 -17.60 -5.79
CA SER A 83 13.42 -17.21 -6.21
C SER A 83 14.50 -18.22 -5.77
N GLY A 84 14.13 -19.20 -4.94
CA GLY A 84 15.08 -20.10 -4.30
C GLY A 84 15.69 -19.55 -3.03
N ARG A 85 15.35 -18.32 -2.66
CA ARG A 85 15.75 -17.68 -1.41
C ARG A 85 14.50 -17.37 -0.60
N THR A 86 14.57 -17.58 0.70
CA THR A 86 13.46 -17.26 1.58
C THR A 86 14.00 -16.48 2.77
N LEU A 87 13.44 -15.30 3.00
CA LEU A 87 13.74 -14.51 4.20
C LEU A 87 13.04 -15.13 5.41
N SER A 88 13.42 -14.68 6.60
CA SER A 88 12.78 -15.10 7.83
C SER A 88 11.26 -14.92 7.73
N GLY A 89 10.50 -15.87 8.28
CA GLY A 89 9.03 -15.81 8.25
C GLY A 89 8.38 -16.28 6.95
N GLY A 90 9.16 -16.87 6.02
CA GLY A 90 8.62 -17.43 4.78
C GLY A 90 8.40 -16.42 3.66
N LEU A 91 8.98 -15.22 3.77
CA LEU A 91 8.87 -14.20 2.75
C LEU A 91 9.94 -14.38 1.67
N ASP A 92 9.52 -14.46 0.41
CA ASP A 92 10.45 -14.49 -0.72
C ASP A 92 10.86 -13.05 -1.08
N PRO A 93 12.17 -12.77 -1.25
CA PRO A 93 12.62 -11.43 -1.65
C PRO A 93 11.97 -10.91 -2.93
N ALA A 94 11.64 -11.79 -3.87
CA ALA A 94 10.96 -11.41 -5.11
C ALA A 94 9.57 -10.81 -4.86
N ALA A 95 8.93 -11.17 -3.75
CA ALA A 95 7.61 -10.62 -3.39
C ALA A 95 7.66 -9.14 -3.01
N LEU A 96 8.83 -8.63 -2.63
CA LEU A 96 9.00 -7.24 -2.20
C LEU A 96 9.28 -6.28 -3.36
N TYR A 97 9.62 -6.79 -4.53
CA TYR A 97 10.02 -5.96 -5.66
C TYR A 97 8.91 -5.01 -6.10
N SER A 98 7.72 -5.53 -6.39
CA SER A 98 6.61 -4.69 -6.84
C SER A 98 6.05 -3.76 -5.76
N PRO A 99 5.87 -4.20 -4.49
CA PRO A 99 5.52 -3.28 -3.42
C PRO A 99 6.55 -2.17 -3.21
N LYS A 100 7.84 -2.45 -3.31
CA LYS A 100 8.88 -1.42 -3.21
C LYS A 100 8.82 -0.44 -4.37
N ARG A 101 8.57 -0.93 -5.59
CA ARG A 101 8.35 -0.06 -6.75
C ARG A 101 7.11 0.82 -6.58
N PHE A 102 6.03 0.27 -6.06
CA PHE A 102 4.83 1.03 -5.74
C PHE A 102 5.17 2.18 -4.80
N PHE A 103 5.79 1.86 -3.67
CA PHE A 103 6.12 2.87 -2.66
C PHE A 103 7.16 3.87 -3.16
N GLY A 104 8.11 3.41 -3.97
CA GLY A 104 9.15 4.25 -4.54
C GLY A 104 8.70 5.15 -5.69
N ALA A 105 7.43 5.07 -6.11
CA ALA A 105 6.90 5.92 -7.17
C ALA A 105 6.63 7.37 -6.72
N ALA A 106 6.64 7.62 -5.41
CA ALA A 106 6.44 8.97 -4.86
C ALA A 106 7.50 9.94 -5.38
N ARG A 107 7.06 11.10 -5.88
CA ARG A 107 7.95 12.11 -6.46
C ARG A 107 7.28 13.45 -6.62
N ASN A 108 8.11 14.49 -6.75
CA ASN A 108 7.69 15.80 -7.22
C ASN A 108 8.15 15.98 -8.67
N MET A 109 7.30 16.54 -9.51
CA MET A 109 7.62 16.82 -10.90
C MET A 109 8.02 18.30 -11.07
N ARG A 110 9.03 18.56 -11.92
CA ARG A 110 9.49 19.93 -12.18
C ARG A 110 8.41 20.80 -12.84
N GLU A 111 7.56 20.20 -13.65
CA GLU A 111 6.51 20.90 -14.42
C GLU A 111 5.20 21.02 -13.67
N GLY A 112 5.20 20.73 -12.38
CA GLY A 112 4.00 20.69 -11.56
C GLY A 112 3.48 19.27 -11.39
N GLY A 113 2.68 19.08 -10.37
CA GLY A 113 2.19 17.75 -9.98
C GLY A 113 3.15 17.04 -9.03
N SER A 114 2.59 16.27 -8.13
CA SER A 114 3.34 15.50 -7.14
C SER A 114 2.60 14.22 -6.80
N LEU A 115 3.35 13.19 -6.41
CA LEU A 115 2.79 11.96 -5.89
C LEU A 115 3.37 11.70 -4.51
N THR A 116 2.51 11.70 -3.50
CA THR A 116 2.83 11.36 -2.12
C THR A 116 2.17 10.02 -1.80
N ILE A 117 2.92 9.11 -1.19
CA ILE A 117 2.39 7.81 -0.78
C ILE A 117 2.56 7.66 0.72
N LEU A 118 1.44 7.45 1.41
CA LEU A 118 1.41 7.12 2.83
C LEU A 118 0.91 5.69 2.96
N ALA A 119 1.75 4.81 3.44
CA ALA A 119 1.41 3.39 3.60
C ALA A 119 1.43 3.01 5.07
N THR A 120 0.47 2.18 5.46
CA THR A 120 0.48 1.58 6.79
C THR A 120 1.25 0.25 6.75
N ALA A 121 1.94 -0.07 7.83
CA ALA A 121 2.60 -1.35 8.02
C ALA A 121 2.20 -1.92 9.36
N LEU A 122 1.94 -3.23 9.38
CA LEU A 122 1.55 -3.93 10.60
C LEU A 122 2.81 -4.27 11.40
N VAL A 123 2.77 -3.99 12.69
CA VAL A 123 3.84 -4.33 13.65
C VAL A 123 3.23 -5.01 14.86
N ASP A 124 4.03 -5.78 15.56
CA ASP A 124 3.62 -6.47 16.79
C ASP A 124 2.38 -7.36 16.61
N THR A 125 2.31 -8.03 15.46
CA THR A 125 1.20 -8.95 15.15
C THR A 125 1.49 -10.39 15.60
N GLY A 126 2.72 -10.67 16.00
CA GLY A 126 3.19 -12.03 16.27
C GLY A 126 3.63 -12.79 15.01
N SER A 127 3.49 -12.21 13.83
CA SER A 127 3.92 -12.80 12.58
C SER A 127 5.35 -12.37 12.23
N LYS A 128 6.24 -13.34 12.03
CA LYS A 128 7.60 -13.05 11.58
C LYS A 128 7.61 -12.43 10.18
N MET A 129 6.71 -12.85 9.31
CA MET A 129 6.61 -12.27 7.97
C MET A 129 6.29 -10.79 8.03
N ASP A 130 5.39 -10.37 8.91
CA ASP A 130 5.04 -8.96 9.09
C ASP A 130 6.22 -8.15 9.58
N ASP A 131 6.99 -8.70 10.54
CA ASP A 131 8.20 -8.06 11.05
C ASP A 131 9.24 -7.88 9.94
N VAL A 132 9.42 -8.88 9.08
CA VAL A 132 10.36 -8.80 7.96
C VAL A 132 9.91 -7.75 6.95
N VAL A 133 8.62 -7.70 6.62
CA VAL A 133 8.07 -6.67 5.72
C VAL A 133 8.34 -5.27 6.28
N TYR A 134 8.05 -5.05 7.55
CA TYR A 134 8.31 -3.77 8.21
C TYR A 134 9.78 -3.36 8.10
N GLU A 135 10.70 -4.26 8.45
CA GLU A 135 12.15 -4.00 8.38
C GLU A 135 12.61 -3.70 6.95
N GLU A 136 12.10 -4.41 5.96
CA GLU A 136 12.47 -4.22 4.55
C GLU A 136 11.98 -2.86 4.00
N PHE A 137 10.88 -2.33 4.51
CA PHE A 137 10.36 -1.03 4.07
C PHE A 137 10.84 0.15 4.91
N LYS A 138 11.41 -0.10 6.08
CA LYS A 138 11.84 0.94 7.02
C LYS A 138 12.80 1.96 6.42
N GLY A 139 13.69 1.53 5.56
CA GLY A 139 14.66 2.42 4.90
C GLY A 139 14.18 3.00 3.57
N THR A 140 13.00 2.61 3.09
CA THR A 140 12.48 3.03 1.78
C THR A 140 11.73 4.36 1.86
N GLY A 141 11.02 4.59 2.96
CA GLY A 141 10.28 5.83 3.16
C GLY A 141 11.17 6.96 3.68
N ASN A 142 10.76 8.18 3.44
CA ASN A 142 11.45 9.38 3.95
C ASN A 142 10.86 9.90 5.26
N MET A 143 9.80 9.27 5.76
CA MET A 143 9.19 9.60 7.04
C MET A 143 8.54 8.35 7.63
N GLU A 144 8.64 8.20 8.95
CA GLU A 144 8.03 7.09 9.67
C GLU A 144 7.31 7.64 10.90
N LEU A 145 6.07 7.18 11.12
CA LEU A 145 5.27 7.51 12.28
C LEU A 145 4.85 6.22 12.97
N MET A 146 5.28 6.04 14.21
CA MET A 146 4.88 4.89 15.04
C MET A 146 3.63 5.25 15.83
N LEU A 147 2.58 4.44 15.68
CA LEU A 147 1.35 4.60 16.43
C LEU A 147 1.44 3.81 17.74
N ASP A 148 1.12 4.44 18.85
CA ASP A 148 1.13 3.82 20.16
C ASP A 148 -0.32 3.65 20.65
N ARG A 149 -0.69 2.42 20.99
CA ARG A 149 -2.03 2.10 21.49
C ARG A 149 -2.39 2.89 22.76
N LYS A 150 -1.40 3.20 23.58
CA LYS A 150 -1.61 3.96 24.81
C LYS A 150 -2.09 5.38 24.57
N LEU A 151 -1.77 5.94 23.40
CA LEU A 151 -2.22 7.28 23.03
C LEU A 151 -3.67 7.32 22.54
N GLN A 152 -4.26 6.17 22.27
CA GLN A 152 -5.65 6.06 21.83
C GLN A 152 -6.64 6.17 23.03
N GLU A 153 -6.18 5.88 24.22
CA GLU A 153 -6.96 5.98 25.44
C GLU A 153 -6.89 7.44 25.99
#